data_01ba703205b81d7e37126889bf241cce
#
_entry.id   01ba703205b81d7e37126889bf241cce
#
_cell.length_a   1.000
_cell.length_b   1.000
_cell.length_c   1.000
_cell.angle_alpha   90.00
_cell.angle_beta   90.00
_cell.angle_gamma   90.00
#
_symmetry.space_group_name_H-M   'P 1'
#
loop_
_entity.id
_entity.type
_entity.pdbx_description
1 polymer ?
#
loop_
_entity_poly.entity_id
_entity_poly.type
_entity_poly.pdbx_seq_one_letter_code
_entity_poly.pdbx_strand_id
1 'polypeptide(L)'
;VSKKCGHKDLKPGDVIRVVWKDHYTSSSGAFPAPEAMLVESFGLVKAITHDGLAIYQNRIVNSETFERMSENMDGLFVLLPVIVEIEKLT
;
A
#
# COMPACT_ATOMS: atom_id res chain seq x y z
N VAL A 1 -7.51 17.33 2.96
CA VAL A 1 -6.57 17.77 1.92
C VAL A 1 -5.46 16.75 1.74
N SER A 2 -5.27 16.27 0.52
CA SER A 2 -4.22 15.31 0.22
C SER A 2 -2.85 16.01 0.14
N LYS A 3 -1.80 15.30 0.48
CA LYS A 3 -0.45 15.83 0.45
C LYS A 3 0.54 14.74 0.08
N LYS A 4 1.37 15.01 -0.92
CA LYS A 4 2.49 14.13 -1.26
C LYS A 4 3.54 14.20 -0.16
N CYS A 5 4.11 13.04 0.16
CA CYS A 5 5.09 12.95 1.23
C CYS A 5 6.10 11.85 0.97
N GLY A 6 7.16 11.85 1.77
CA GLY A 6 8.14 10.78 1.75
C GLY A 6 7.77 9.68 2.72
N HIS A 7 8.43 8.55 2.57
CA HIS A 7 8.27 7.39 3.44
C HIS A 7 8.48 7.74 4.93
N LYS A 8 9.41 8.64 5.22
CA LYS A 8 9.73 9.04 6.59
C LYS A 8 8.68 9.93 7.25
N ASP A 9 7.79 10.50 6.45
CA ASP A 9 6.76 11.41 6.95
C ASP A 9 5.49 10.68 7.39
N LEU A 10 5.48 9.36 7.25
CA LEU A 10 4.33 8.53 7.57
C LEU A 10 4.40 8.02 9.00
N LYS A 11 3.23 7.75 9.55
CA LYS A 11 3.11 7.07 10.85
C LYS A 11 1.96 6.08 10.78
N PRO A 12 1.95 5.05 11.65
CA PRO A 12 0.82 4.13 11.72
C PRO A 12 -0.49 4.88 11.95
N GLY A 13 -1.51 4.49 11.20
CA GLY A 13 -2.82 5.14 11.25
C GLY A 13 -3.08 6.15 10.15
N ASP A 14 -2.06 6.58 9.43
CA ASP A 14 -2.24 7.46 8.28
C ASP A 14 -2.97 6.71 7.18
N VAL A 15 -3.89 7.41 6.50
CA VAL A 15 -4.56 6.89 5.31
C VAL A 15 -3.81 7.42 4.10
N ILE A 16 -3.39 6.53 3.23
CA ILE A 16 -2.52 6.88 2.12
C ILE A 16 -2.94 6.26 0.79
N ARG A 17 -2.46 6.89 -0.25
CA ARG A 17 -2.39 6.35 -1.60
C ARG A 17 -0.91 6.14 -1.91
N VAL A 18 -0.53 4.96 -2.37
CA VAL A 18 0.83 4.67 -2.77
C VAL A 18 0.86 4.17 -4.22
N VAL A 19 1.75 4.74 -5.01
CA VAL A 19 2.00 4.29 -6.38
C VAL A 19 3.35 3.59 -6.38
N TRP A 20 3.38 2.38 -6.90
CA TRP A 20 4.59 1.56 -6.89
C TRP A 20 4.74 0.78 -8.19
N LYS A 21 5.97 0.35 -8.47
CA LYS A 21 6.29 -0.42 -9.66
C LYS A 21 6.14 -1.90 -9.37
N ASP A 22 5.32 -2.56 -10.17
CA ASP A 22 5.16 -4.01 -10.08
C ASP A 22 5.78 -4.64 -11.31
N HIS A 23 6.16 -5.91 -11.20
CA HIS A 23 6.54 -6.60 -12.40
C HIS A 23 5.34 -7.09 -13.18
N TYR A 24 5.48 -6.99 -14.48
CA TYR A 24 4.45 -7.43 -15.39
C TYR A 24 4.78 -8.83 -15.87
N THR A 25 3.84 -9.75 -15.71
CA THR A 25 3.95 -11.09 -16.27
C THR A 25 2.78 -11.32 -17.22
N SER A 26 3.06 -11.94 -18.37
CA SER A 26 2.01 -12.29 -19.31
C SER A 26 1.64 -13.76 -19.18
N SER A 27 0.37 -14.02 -18.96
CA SER A 27 -0.14 -15.39 -18.91
C SER A 27 -0.49 -15.94 -20.29
N SER A 28 -0.42 -15.11 -21.33
CA SER A 28 -0.77 -15.52 -22.69
C SER A 28 0.41 -16.07 -23.51
N GLY A 29 1.57 -16.19 -22.89
CA GLY A 29 2.78 -16.67 -23.58
C GLY A 29 3.56 -15.59 -24.32
N ALA A 30 3.07 -14.36 -24.39
CA ALA A 30 3.81 -13.24 -24.95
C ALA A 30 4.87 -12.74 -23.97
N PHE A 31 5.93 -12.15 -24.46
CA PHE A 31 6.91 -11.53 -23.58
C PHE A 31 6.31 -10.33 -22.88
N PRO A 32 6.64 -10.11 -21.58
CA PRO A 32 6.21 -8.90 -20.89
C PRO A 32 6.77 -7.65 -21.58
N ALA A 33 6.05 -6.54 -21.42
CA ALA A 33 6.55 -5.26 -21.88
C ALA A 33 7.86 -4.93 -21.15
N PRO A 34 8.83 -4.26 -21.80
CA PRO A 34 10.11 -3.94 -21.18
C PRO A 34 10.04 -2.76 -20.20
N GLU A 35 8.90 -2.54 -19.58
CA GLU A 35 8.67 -1.48 -18.63
C GLU A 35 7.85 -1.99 -17.46
N ALA A 36 8.03 -1.38 -16.28
CA ALA A 36 7.30 -1.77 -15.10
C ALA A 36 5.86 -1.28 -15.18
N MET A 37 4.94 -2.10 -14.68
CA MET A 37 3.56 -1.70 -14.49
C MET A 37 3.47 -0.87 -13.22
N LEU A 38 2.80 0.27 -13.29
CA LEU A 38 2.52 1.06 -12.11
C LEU A 38 1.21 0.61 -11.50
N VAL A 39 1.22 0.44 -10.19
CA VAL A 39 0.04 0.03 -9.42
C VAL A 39 -0.26 1.13 -8.41
N GLU A 40 -1.52 1.44 -8.27
CA GLU A 40 -2.00 2.38 -7.27
C GLU A 40 -2.73 1.61 -6.18
N SER A 41 -2.31 1.79 -4.94
CA SER A 41 -2.90 1.12 -3.79
C SER A 41 -3.29 2.13 -2.74
N PHE A 42 -4.40 1.87 -2.07
CA PHE A 42 -4.90 2.71 -0.99
C PHE A 42 -4.95 1.89 0.29
N GLY A 43 -4.66 2.51 1.39
CA GLY A 43 -4.75 1.80 2.65
C GLY A 43 -4.37 2.63 3.85
N LEU A 44 -4.47 1.99 5.01
CA LEU A 44 -4.10 2.57 6.29
C LEU A 44 -2.74 2.01 6.69
N VAL A 45 -1.82 2.90 7.02
CA VAL A 45 -0.46 2.50 7.38
C VAL A 45 -0.48 1.65 8.65
N LYS A 46 0.06 0.44 8.55
CA LYS A 46 0.25 -0.46 9.69
C LYS A 46 1.64 -0.27 10.30
N ALA A 47 2.66 -0.24 9.46
CA ALA A 47 4.04 -0.17 9.91
C ALA A 47 4.93 0.43 8.83
N ILE A 48 5.93 1.15 9.27
CA ILE A 48 6.97 1.70 8.41
C ILE A 48 8.28 1.06 8.85
N THR A 49 8.98 0.41 7.93
CA THR A 49 10.28 -0.18 8.23
C THR A 49 11.32 0.41 7.29
N HIS A 50 12.59 0.10 7.55
CA HIS A 50 13.66 0.55 6.64
C HIS A 50 13.60 -0.15 5.28
N ASP A 51 12.89 -1.28 5.18
CA ASP A 51 12.72 -2.02 3.92
C ASP A 51 11.49 -1.57 3.12
N GLY A 52 10.48 -1.04 3.77
CA GLY A 52 9.26 -0.70 3.07
C GLY A 52 8.11 -0.27 3.95
N LEU A 53 6.92 -0.45 3.42
CA LEU A 53 5.69 0.07 3.97
C LEU A 53 4.64 -1.02 4.00
N ALA A 54 4.07 -1.27 5.17
CA ALA A 54 2.95 -2.19 5.33
C ALA A 54 1.66 -1.40 5.49
N ILE A 55 0.66 -1.73 4.68
CA ILE A 55 -0.64 -1.08 4.74
C ILE A 55 -1.75 -2.12 4.88
N TYR A 56 -2.82 -1.73 5.57
CA TYR A 56 -4.07 -2.50 5.59
C TYR A 56 -4.96 -1.98 4.48
N GLN A 57 -5.50 -2.89 3.68
CA GLN A 57 -6.47 -2.55 2.65
C GLN A 57 -7.90 -2.87 3.09
N ASN A 58 -8.05 -3.92 3.90
CA ASN A 58 -9.33 -4.34 4.45
C ASN A 58 -9.13 -4.80 5.89
N ARG A 59 -10.14 -4.58 6.72
CA ARG A 59 -10.18 -5.10 8.09
C ARG A 59 -11.58 -5.56 8.40
N ILE A 60 -11.68 -6.65 9.17
CA ILE A 60 -12.96 -7.08 9.71
C ILE A 60 -13.24 -6.28 10.98
N VAL A 61 -14.44 -5.75 11.08
CA VAL A 61 -14.89 -5.04 12.26
C VAL A 61 -16.14 -5.71 12.81
N ASN A 62 -16.39 -5.50 14.10
CA ASN A 62 -17.62 -5.96 14.72
C ASN A 62 -18.81 -5.21 14.12
N SER A 63 -19.86 -5.92 13.71
CA SER A 63 -21.00 -5.32 13.01
C SER A 63 -21.82 -4.35 13.84
N GLU A 64 -21.70 -4.42 15.16
CA GLU A 64 -22.44 -3.55 16.06
C GLU A 64 -21.60 -2.39 16.60
N THR A 65 -20.37 -2.69 17.04
CA THR A 65 -19.51 -1.70 17.68
C THR A 65 -18.49 -1.06 16.73
N PHE A 66 -18.30 -1.64 15.56
CA PHE A 66 -17.28 -1.24 14.58
C PHE A 66 -15.85 -1.36 15.10
N GLU A 67 -15.65 -2.11 16.17
CA GLU A 67 -14.31 -2.38 16.67
C GLU A 67 -13.60 -3.39 15.79
N ARG A 68 -12.29 -3.25 15.66
CA ARG A 68 -11.45 -4.16 14.89
C ARG A 68 -11.39 -5.51 15.55
N MET A 69 -11.66 -6.56 14.78
CA MET A 69 -11.73 -7.92 15.30
C MET A 69 -10.45 -8.70 15.12
N SER A 70 -9.59 -8.30 14.16
CA SER A 70 -8.37 -9.03 13.85
C SER A 70 -7.30 -8.12 13.29
N GLU A 71 -6.05 -8.47 13.60
CA GLU A 71 -4.88 -7.85 12.98
C GLU A 71 -4.50 -8.53 11.67
N ASN A 72 -4.99 -9.74 11.43
CA ASN A 72 -4.67 -10.54 10.25
C ASN A 72 -5.63 -10.26 9.11
N MET A 73 -5.45 -9.09 8.53
CA MET A 73 -6.35 -8.63 7.48
C MET A 73 -5.61 -8.49 6.16
N ASP A 74 -6.37 -8.31 5.10
CA ASP A 74 -5.80 -8.07 3.79
C ASP A 74 -4.89 -6.87 3.82
N GLY A 75 -3.63 -7.12 3.57
CA GLY A 75 -2.61 -6.10 3.60
C GLY A 75 -1.66 -6.22 2.44
N LEU A 76 -0.83 -5.21 2.31
CA LEU A 76 0.19 -5.14 1.28
C LEU A 76 1.47 -4.63 1.92
N PHE A 77 2.58 -5.29 1.61
CA PHE A 77 3.90 -4.78 1.97
C PHE A 77 4.60 -4.33 0.69
N VAL A 78 4.94 -3.06 0.61
CA VAL A 78 5.58 -2.47 -0.57
C VAL A 78 7.02 -2.15 -0.22
N LEU A 79 7.95 -2.74 -0.97
CA LEU A 79 9.38 -2.48 -0.77
C LEU A 79 9.70 -1.04 -1.17
N LEU A 80 10.52 -0.38 -0.35
CA LEU A 80 10.87 1.03 -0.56
C LEU A 80 11.42 1.34 -1.95
N PRO A 81 12.32 0.54 -2.54
CA PRO A 81 12.87 0.85 -3.87
C PRO A 81 11.85 0.87 -5.01
N VAL A 82 10.68 0.24 -4.84
CA VAL A 82 9.67 0.22 -5.90
C VAL A 82 8.61 1.30 -5.72
N ILE A 83 8.65 2.03 -4.62
CA ILE A 83 7.69 3.12 -4.37
C ILE A 83 8.03 4.31 -5.26
N VAL A 84 7.05 4.79 -6.00
CA VAL A 84 7.20 5.95 -6.89
C VAL A 84 6.67 7.21 -6.21
N GLU A 85 5.54 7.11 -5.54
CA GLU A 85 4.87 8.26 -4.95
C GLU A 85 4.02 7.82 -3.77
N ILE A 86 3.99 8.64 -2.74
CA ILE A 86 3.08 8.46 -1.60
C ILE A 86 2.30 9.74 -1.41
N GLU A 87 1.01 9.61 -1.22
CA GLU A 87 0.13 10.74 -0.93
C GLU A 87 -0.64 10.46 0.35
N LYS A 88 -0.52 11.35 1.32
CA LYS A 88 -1.26 11.27 2.58
C LYS A 88 -2.64 11.88 2.37
N LEU A 89 -3.67 11.11 2.66
CA LEU A 89 -5.06 11.51 2.43
C LEU A 89 -5.76 12.04 3.68
N THR A 90 -5.09 11.97 4.82
CA THR A 90 -5.65 12.48 6.09
C THR A 90 -4.77 13.52 6.75
#